data_a879a1de039895c032c1ebb661d19ea1
#
_entry.id   a879a1de039895c032c1ebb661d19ea1
#
_cell.length_a   1.000
_cell.length_b   1.000
_cell.length_c   1.000
_cell.angle_alpha   90.00
_cell.angle_beta   90.00
_cell.angle_gamma   90.00
#
_symmetry.space_group_name_H-M   'P 1'
#
loop_
_entity.id
_entity.type
_entity.pdbx_description
1 polymer ?
#
loop_
_entity_poly.entity_id
_entity_poly.type
_entity_poly.pdbx_seq_one_letter_code
_entity_poly.pdbx_strand_id
1 'polypeptide(L)'
;MILSNAQHEIAQSMNVFGEKLELCCNNPKTGFYRDGFCNTGSFDYGTHVVCSVMTKEFLEFSKSKGNDLTTPNEAYSFPGLIPGDKWCLCVLRWKEAYDADKSSSPISKMNF
;
A
#
# COMPACT_ATOMS: atom_id res chain seq x y z
N MET A 1 22.00 1.24 -15.60
CA MET A 1 21.59 1.36 -15.18
C MET A 1 21.16 1.72 -15.11
N ILE A 2 21.35 1.78 -14.92
CA ILE A 2 20.92 2.02 -14.38
C ILE A 2 20.04 2.04 -14.26
N LEU A 3 19.72 2.73 -15.37
CA LEU A 3 18.63 2.25 -15.06
C LEU A 3 18.38 1.36 -13.93
N SER A 4 19.05 0.63 -13.75
CA SER A 4 18.97 -0.27 -12.65
C SER A 4 19.11 0.42 -11.30
N ASN A 5 19.49 1.67 -11.27
CA ASN A 5 19.67 2.38 -10.01
C ASN A 5 18.40 2.56 -9.24
N ALA A 6 17.31 2.89 -9.92
CA ALA A 6 16.02 3.05 -9.24
C ALA A 6 15.55 1.72 -8.63
N GLN A 7 15.79 0.64 -9.34
CA GLN A 7 15.43 -0.69 -8.85
C GLN A 7 16.26 -1.08 -7.64
N HIS A 8 17.54 -0.72 -7.63
CA HIS A 8 18.39 -0.96 -6.47
C HIS A 8 17.90 -0.22 -5.25
N GLU A 9 17.51 1.04 -5.41
CA GLU A 9 16.99 1.82 -4.29
C GLU A 9 15.73 1.19 -3.72
N ILE A 10 14.80 0.77 -4.59
CA ILE A 10 13.58 0.11 -4.17
C ILE A 10 13.89 -1.18 -3.43
N ALA A 11 14.82 -1.99 -3.97
CA ALA A 11 15.19 -3.27 -3.38
C ALA A 11 15.87 -3.11 -2.02
N GLN A 12 16.40 -1.93 -1.71
CA GLN A 12 17.09 -1.66 -0.47
C GLN A 12 16.23 -1.01 0.60
N SER A 13 14.94 -0.80 0.31
CA SER A 13 14.01 -0.26 1.31
C SER A 13 13.93 -1.18 2.50
N MET A 14 13.75 -0.60 3.68
CA MET A 14 13.69 -1.34 4.93
C MET A 14 12.34 -1.18 5.59
N ASN A 15 11.96 -2.17 6.40
CA ASN A 15 10.75 -2.10 7.20
C ASN A 15 11.00 -1.33 8.51
N VAL A 16 9.96 -1.23 9.34
CA VAL A 16 10.03 -0.48 10.61
C VAL A 16 11.01 -1.07 11.61
N PHE A 17 11.47 -2.30 11.39
CA PHE A 17 12.47 -2.96 12.27
C PHE A 17 13.90 -2.77 11.77
N GLY A 18 14.10 -2.03 10.68
CA GLY A 18 15.43 -1.86 10.08
C GLY A 18 15.89 -3.08 9.29
N GLU A 19 14.97 -3.97 8.94
CA GLU A 19 15.25 -5.16 8.13
C GLU A 19 14.80 -4.94 6.70
N LYS A 20 15.21 -5.82 5.78
CA LYS A 20 14.77 -5.74 4.40
C LYS A 20 13.24 -5.81 4.33
N LEU A 21 12.66 -4.93 3.53
CA LEU A 21 11.21 -4.89 3.35
C LEU A 21 10.70 -6.20 2.76
N GLU A 22 9.67 -6.77 3.38
CA GLU A 22 9.06 -8.01 2.88
C GLU A 22 7.91 -7.72 1.94
N LEU A 23 7.59 -8.70 1.10
CA LEU A 23 6.49 -8.60 0.14
C LEU A 23 5.16 -8.36 0.85
N CYS A 24 4.42 -7.34 0.43
CA CYS A 24 3.09 -7.09 0.97
C CYS A 24 2.07 -8.04 0.33
N CYS A 25 1.94 -8.00 -0.97
CA CYS A 25 1.04 -8.90 -1.68
C CYS A 25 1.36 -8.96 -3.16
N ASN A 26 1.29 -10.16 -3.73
CA ASN A 26 1.53 -10.37 -5.14
C ASN A 26 0.23 -10.66 -5.92
N ASN A 27 -0.86 -10.94 -5.19
CA ASN A 27 -2.17 -11.17 -5.79
C ASN A 27 -3.27 -10.72 -4.81
N PRO A 28 -3.75 -9.48 -4.89
CA PRO A 28 -3.43 -8.49 -5.95
C PRO A 28 -2.02 -7.95 -5.83
N LYS A 29 -1.41 -7.64 -6.96
CA LYS A 29 -0.06 -7.10 -6.99
C LYS A 29 -0.09 -5.65 -6.60
N THR A 30 0.39 -5.35 -5.41
CA THR A 30 0.26 -4.06 -4.75
C THR A 30 1.54 -3.21 -4.87
N GLY A 31 1.49 -2.02 -4.27
CA GLY A 31 2.58 -1.09 -4.23
C GLY A 31 2.48 -0.01 -5.29
N PHE A 32 3.06 1.15 -5.02
CA PHE A 32 3.08 2.25 -5.99
C PHE A 32 3.70 1.78 -7.33
N TYR A 33 4.73 0.94 -7.25
CA TYR A 33 5.42 0.40 -8.44
C TYR A 33 4.80 -0.90 -8.95
N ARG A 34 3.75 -1.39 -8.31
CA ARG A 34 3.12 -2.68 -8.65
C ARG A 34 4.10 -3.84 -8.65
N ASP A 35 5.02 -3.83 -7.69
CA ASP A 35 6.01 -4.90 -7.51
C ASP A 35 5.71 -5.82 -6.32
N GLY A 36 4.62 -5.54 -5.62
CA GLY A 36 4.21 -6.32 -4.45
C GLY A 36 4.74 -5.78 -3.12
N PHE A 37 5.66 -4.82 -3.17
CA PHE A 37 6.28 -4.23 -1.99
C PHE A 37 5.76 -2.81 -1.76
N CYS A 38 5.68 -2.40 -0.49
CA CYS A 38 5.25 -1.05 -0.15
C CYS A 38 6.44 -0.08 -0.21
N ASN A 39 7.11 -0.05 -1.35
CA ASN A 39 8.17 0.90 -1.61
C ASN A 39 7.61 2.26 -2.01
N THR A 40 8.38 3.31 -1.74
CA THR A 40 8.00 4.65 -2.12
C THR A 40 9.18 5.35 -2.83
N GLY A 41 8.90 6.48 -3.43
CA GLY A 41 9.90 7.29 -4.12
C GLY A 41 9.36 8.68 -4.36
N SER A 42 10.14 9.51 -5.05
CA SER A 42 9.84 10.93 -5.21
C SER A 42 8.53 11.20 -5.98
N PHE A 43 8.06 10.26 -6.79
CA PHE A 43 6.82 10.43 -7.54
C PHE A 43 5.60 9.83 -6.84
N ASP A 44 5.80 9.16 -5.70
CA ASP A 44 4.71 8.61 -4.91
C ASP A 44 4.20 9.67 -3.93
N TYR A 45 3.41 10.60 -4.45
CA TYR A 45 2.91 11.73 -3.65
C TYR A 45 1.97 11.28 -2.53
N GLY A 46 1.34 10.12 -2.69
CA GLY A 46 0.46 9.56 -1.67
C GLY A 46 1.20 8.81 -0.58
N THR A 47 2.46 8.52 -0.78
CA THR A 47 3.30 7.74 0.15
C THR A 47 2.60 6.42 0.52
N HIS A 48 2.53 5.49 -0.45
CA HIS A 48 1.82 4.23 -0.30
C HIS A 48 2.68 3.17 0.38
N VAL A 49 2.93 3.37 1.66
CA VAL A 49 3.91 2.57 2.41
C VAL A 49 3.30 1.67 3.49
N VAL A 50 1.98 1.73 3.71
CA VAL A 50 1.34 0.96 4.78
C VAL A 50 0.72 -0.30 4.21
N CYS A 51 1.40 -1.44 4.36
CA CYS A 51 0.82 -2.74 4.01
C CYS A 51 -0.19 -3.12 5.07
N SER A 52 -1.43 -3.34 4.67
CA SER A 52 -2.51 -3.56 5.60
C SER A 52 -3.50 -4.56 5.02
N VAL A 53 -4.14 -5.35 5.89
CA VAL A 53 -5.20 -6.26 5.48
C VAL A 53 -6.50 -5.47 5.39
N MET A 54 -7.15 -5.51 4.23
CA MET A 54 -8.40 -4.78 4.02
C MET A 54 -9.53 -5.40 4.82
N THR A 55 -10.36 -4.51 5.39
CA THR A 55 -11.61 -4.90 6.06
C THR A 55 -12.76 -4.23 5.35
N LYS A 56 -13.95 -4.81 5.45
CA LYS A 56 -15.15 -4.19 4.90
C LYS A 56 -15.35 -2.78 5.45
N GLU A 57 -15.14 -2.63 6.75
CA GLU A 57 -15.32 -1.36 7.43
C GLU A 57 -14.37 -0.28 6.91
N PHE A 58 -13.08 -0.64 6.74
CA PHE A 58 -12.11 0.30 6.19
C PHE A 58 -12.44 0.69 4.76
N LEU A 59 -12.80 -0.30 3.93
CA LEU A 59 -13.10 -0.04 2.51
C LEU A 59 -14.32 0.88 2.36
N GLU A 60 -15.34 0.68 3.16
CA GLU A 60 -16.53 1.53 3.15
C GLU A 60 -16.21 2.95 3.64
N PHE A 61 -15.43 3.05 4.71
CA PHE A 61 -15.01 4.34 5.24
C PHE A 61 -14.18 5.12 4.23
N SER A 62 -13.19 4.47 3.63
CA SER A 62 -12.31 5.09 2.65
C SER A 62 -13.10 5.61 1.45
N LYS A 63 -14.05 4.82 0.98
CA LYS A 63 -14.93 5.22 -0.13
C LYS A 63 -15.74 6.45 0.24
N SER A 64 -16.27 6.49 1.47
CA SER A 64 -17.07 7.63 1.94
C SER A 64 -16.25 8.93 2.01
N LYS A 65 -14.93 8.81 2.14
CA LYS A 65 -14.01 9.94 2.18
C LYS A 65 -13.42 10.28 0.80
N GLY A 66 -13.95 9.69 -0.24
CA GLY A 66 -13.54 10.00 -1.62
C GLY A 66 -12.42 9.12 -2.17
N ASN A 67 -12.00 8.11 -1.44
CA ASN A 67 -10.96 7.19 -1.88
C ASN A 67 -11.57 5.79 -2.07
N ASP A 68 -12.14 5.57 -3.25
CA ASP A 68 -12.79 4.31 -3.57
C ASP A 68 -11.74 3.26 -3.94
N LEU A 69 -11.54 2.28 -3.06
CA LEU A 69 -10.60 1.19 -3.27
C LEU A 69 -11.29 -0.08 -3.78
N THR A 70 -12.58 -0.03 -4.04
CA THR A 70 -13.33 -1.23 -4.44
C THR A 70 -13.57 -1.31 -5.94
N THR A 71 -13.54 -0.19 -6.66
CA THR A 71 -13.81 -0.16 -8.09
C THR A 71 -12.50 -0.33 -8.87
N PRO A 72 -12.42 -1.31 -9.80
CA PRO A 72 -11.23 -1.48 -10.61
C PRO A 72 -10.92 -0.26 -11.47
N ASN A 73 -9.63 -0.03 -11.72
CA ASN A 73 -9.15 1.05 -12.59
C ASN A 73 -7.96 0.54 -13.40
N GLU A 74 -8.21 0.19 -14.66
CA GLU A 74 -7.17 -0.39 -15.52
C GLU A 74 -6.01 0.57 -15.79
N ALA A 75 -6.28 1.87 -15.85
CA ALA A 75 -5.24 2.85 -16.11
C ALA A 75 -4.13 2.83 -15.06
N TYR A 76 -4.46 2.42 -13.84
CA TYR A 76 -3.49 2.32 -12.75
C TYR A 76 -3.16 0.87 -12.39
N SER A 77 -3.54 -0.09 -13.23
CA SER A 77 -3.37 -1.51 -12.94
C SER A 77 -3.95 -1.88 -11.57
N PHE A 78 -5.10 -1.30 -11.26
CA PHE A 78 -5.75 -1.47 -9.96
C PHE A 78 -6.95 -2.41 -10.11
N PRO A 79 -6.93 -3.57 -9.45
CA PRO A 79 -7.98 -4.58 -9.64
C PRO A 79 -9.25 -4.37 -8.83
N GLY A 80 -9.27 -3.39 -7.92
CA GLY A 80 -10.31 -3.28 -6.91
C GLY A 80 -10.05 -4.26 -5.76
N LEU A 81 -10.38 -3.86 -4.54
CA LEU A 81 -10.06 -4.64 -3.35
C LEU A 81 -11.31 -5.20 -2.69
N ILE A 82 -11.15 -6.35 -2.07
CA ILE A 82 -12.18 -6.97 -1.24
C ILE A 82 -11.60 -7.24 0.15
N PRO A 83 -12.44 -7.46 1.16
CA PRO A 83 -11.94 -7.79 2.50
C PRO A 83 -11.01 -9.01 2.46
N GLY A 84 -9.90 -8.92 3.19
CA GLY A 84 -8.86 -9.95 3.21
C GLY A 84 -7.69 -9.68 2.30
N ASP A 85 -7.84 -8.82 1.31
CA ASP A 85 -6.73 -8.42 0.46
C ASP A 85 -5.70 -7.62 1.25
N LYS A 86 -4.43 -7.78 0.92
CA LYS A 86 -3.35 -6.92 1.45
C LYS A 86 -3.03 -5.86 0.41
N TRP A 87 -2.85 -4.66 0.86
CA TRP A 87 -2.59 -3.55 -0.05
C TRP A 87 -1.70 -2.50 0.60
N CYS A 88 -0.85 -1.87 -0.20
CA CYS A 88 -0.02 -0.76 0.25
C CYS A 88 -0.83 0.52 0.21
N LEU A 89 -1.23 0.99 1.37
CA LEU A 89 -2.10 2.16 1.50
C LEU A 89 -1.32 3.46 1.57
N CYS A 90 -1.92 4.52 1.08
CA CYS A 90 -1.49 5.88 1.32
C CYS A 90 -1.52 6.13 2.84
N VAL A 91 -0.41 6.63 3.39
CA VAL A 91 -0.26 6.78 4.84
C VAL A 91 -1.33 7.69 5.44
N LEU A 92 -1.68 8.78 4.76
CA LEU A 92 -2.69 9.71 5.27
C LEU A 92 -4.09 9.12 5.23
N ARG A 93 -4.39 8.26 4.27
CA ARG A 93 -5.67 7.57 4.20
C ARG A 93 -5.80 6.54 5.33
N TRP A 94 -4.70 5.85 5.64
CA TRP A 94 -4.71 4.94 6.78
C TRP A 94 -4.90 5.70 8.10
N LYS A 95 -4.17 6.82 8.25
CA LYS A 95 -4.27 7.63 9.46
C LYS A 95 -5.66 8.23 9.65
N GLU A 96 -6.27 8.70 8.57
CA GLU A 96 -7.65 9.22 8.61
C GLU A 96 -8.60 8.17 9.17
N ALA A 97 -8.47 6.93 8.71
CA ALA A 97 -9.30 5.83 9.21
C ALA A 97 -8.94 5.47 10.65
N TYR A 98 -7.66 5.52 11.00
CA TYR A 98 -7.22 5.25 12.37
C TYR A 98 -7.84 6.26 13.35
N ASP A 99 -7.82 7.53 13.00
CA ASP A 99 -8.40 8.60 13.85
C ASP A 99 -9.91 8.44 13.99
N ALA A 100 -10.57 7.81 13.03
CA ALA A 100 -12.00 7.54 13.05
C ALA A 100 -12.36 6.16 13.60
N ASP A 101 -11.36 5.41 14.09
CA ASP A 101 -11.52 4.03 14.58
C ASP A 101 -12.05 3.06 13.51
N LYS A 102 -11.61 3.26 12.28
CA LYS A 102 -12.00 2.47 11.11
C LYS A 102 -10.79 1.89 10.38
N SER A 103 -9.61 1.91 10.99
CA SER A 103 -8.40 1.49 10.32
C SER A 103 -8.35 -0.02 10.09
N SER A 104 -7.68 -0.41 9.00
CA SER A 104 -7.28 -1.78 8.77
C SER A 104 -6.01 -2.10 9.58
N SER A 105 -5.66 -3.39 9.68
CA SER A 105 -4.53 -3.83 10.50
C SER A 105 -3.23 -3.81 9.70
N PRO A 106 -2.26 -2.97 10.02
CA PRO A 106 -0.98 -2.95 9.31
C PRO A 106 -0.12 -4.16 9.67
N ILE A 107 0.75 -4.54 8.75
CA ILE A 107 1.69 -5.66 8.91
C ILE A 107 3.10 -5.09 8.93
N SER A 108 3.72 -5.04 10.11
CA SER A 108 4.95 -4.28 10.35
C SER A 108 6.14 -4.66 9.47
N LYS A 109 6.35 -5.95 9.22
CA LYS A 109 7.51 -6.37 8.40
C LYS A 109 7.40 -5.97 6.94
N MET A 110 6.20 -5.63 6.48
CA MET A 110 5.92 -5.24 5.11
C MET A 110 5.79 -3.74 4.95
N ASN A 111 5.92 -2.99 6.03
CA ASN A 111 5.81 -1.54 6.04
C ASN A 111 7.17 -0.87 6.00
N PHE A 112 7.22 0.16 5.19
CA PHE A 112 8.42 0.97 4.99
C PHE A 112 8.70 1.86 6.22
#